data_d9f54df61999161fae49cbfc7b377d0a
#
_entry.id   d9f54df61999161fae49cbfc7b377d0a
#
_cell.length_a   1.000
_cell.length_b   1.000
_cell.length_c   1.000
_cell.angle_alpha   90.00
_cell.angle_beta   90.00
_cell.angle_gamma   90.00
#
_symmetry.space_group_name_H-M   'P 1'
#
loop_
_entity.id
_entity.type
_entity.pdbx_description
1 polymer ?
#
loop_
_entity_poly.entity_id
_entity_poly.type
_entity_poly.pdbx_seq_one_letter_code
_entity_poly.pdbx_strand_id
1 'polypeptide(L)'
;MAPAAVLSRPGAPVEPADPAVVQLAADLVATMRVSPGCVGLAAPQVGVGVQVFCVDVTEHPKTATCHGTLVLCNARIVEASRWRPGREGCMSVPDLTGDVKRAGRVVVEAELPGTGEAVRLVTDAFEARALQHEVDHCAGKLFLDRVAGAHALHQRKTYL
;
A
#
# COMPACT_ATOMS: atom_id res chain seq x y z
N MET A 1 -3.99 10.22 -9.63
CA MET A 1 -5.32 10.27 -9.01
C MET A 1 -6.31 9.47 -9.85
N ALA A 2 -7.28 8.84 -9.22
CA ALA A 2 -8.37 8.20 -9.95
C ALA A 2 -9.13 9.24 -10.79
N PRO A 3 -9.57 8.91 -12.03
CA PRO A 3 -9.61 7.59 -12.64
C PRO A 3 -8.44 7.25 -13.59
N ALA A 4 -7.21 7.62 -13.27
CA ALA A 4 -6.06 7.33 -14.13
C ALA A 4 -5.96 5.82 -14.43
N ALA A 5 -5.75 5.48 -15.70
CA ALA A 5 -5.78 4.09 -16.17
C ALA A 5 -4.74 3.17 -15.49
N VAL A 6 -3.58 3.71 -15.13
CA VAL A 6 -2.51 2.96 -14.44
C VAL A 6 -2.97 2.41 -13.09
N LEU A 7 -3.90 3.09 -12.41
CA LEU A 7 -4.44 2.68 -11.12
C LEU A 7 -5.41 1.49 -11.22
N SER A 8 -5.94 1.24 -12.41
CA SER A 8 -6.94 0.20 -12.65
C SER A 8 -6.37 -1.02 -13.39
N ARG A 9 -5.06 -1.07 -13.60
CA ARG A 9 -4.37 -2.16 -14.27
C ARG A 9 -3.40 -2.85 -13.32
N PRO A 10 -3.33 -4.19 -13.35
CA PRO A 10 -2.29 -4.90 -12.61
C PRO A 10 -0.90 -4.43 -13.03
N GLY A 11 -0.05 -4.17 -12.06
CA GLY A 11 1.36 -3.83 -12.31
C GLY A 11 2.14 -5.04 -12.78
N ALA A 12 3.17 -4.80 -13.61
CA ALA A 12 4.08 -5.84 -14.03
C ALA A 12 5.04 -6.22 -12.89
N PRO A 13 5.42 -7.50 -12.76
CA PRO A 13 6.51 -7.87 -11.87
C PRO A 13 7.82 -7.21 -12.32
N VAL A 14 8.74 -7.02 -11.38
CA VAL A 14 10.03 -6.36 -11.64
C VAL A 14 11.19 -7.28 -11.30
N GLU A 15 12.36 -6.98 -11.89
CA GLU A 15 13.64 -7.49 -11.42
C GLU A 15 14.14 -6.56 -10.30
N PRO A 16 14.19 -7.03 -9.03
CA PRO A 16 14.50 -6.15 -7.89
C PRO A 16 15.90 -5.52 -7.94
N ALA A 17 16.84 -6.19 -8.59
CA ALA A 17 18.23 -5.71 -8.72
C ALA A 17 18.43 -4.67 -9.84
N ASP A 18 17.42 -4.44 -10.68
CA ASP A 18 17.49 -3.44 -11.75
C ASP A 18 17.72 -2.04 -11.14
N PRO A 19 18.73 -1.28 -11.60
CA PRO A 19 18.99 0.07 -11.11
C PRO A 19 17.79 1.01 -11.24
N ALA A 20 16.94 0.83 -12.25
CA ALA A 20 15.70 1.59 -12.41
C ALA A 20 14.70 1.31 -11.30
N VAL A 21 14.62 0.07 -10.83
CA VAL A 21 13.77 -0.34 -9.68
C VAL A 21 14.32 0.22 -8.39
N VAL A 22 15.62 0.20 -8.19
CA VAL A 22 16.29 0.78 -7.01
C VAL A 22 16.03 2.29 -6.92
N GLN A 23 16.13 2.99 -8.05
CA GLN A 23 15.84 4.43 -8.11
C GLN A 23 14.35 4.71 -7.83
N LEU A 24 13.45 3.94 -8.43
CA LEU A 24 12.02 4.06 -8.18
C LEU A 24 11.69 3.85 -6.69
N ALA A 25 12.30 2.85 -6.06
CA ALA A 25 12.15 2.60 -4.63
C ALA A 25 12.54 3.81 -3.78
N ALA A 26 13.68 4.42 -4.07
CA ALA A 26 14.14 5.64 -3.39
C ALA A 26 13.17 6.81 -3.61
N ASP A 27 12.68 7.00 -4.82
CA ASP A 27 11.74 8.06 -5.17
C ASP A 27 10.39 7.89 -4.46
N LEU A 28 9.89 6.65 -4.32
CA LEU A 28 8.67 6.36 -3.58
C LEU A 28 8.81 6.74 -2.11
N VAL A 29 9.89 6.35 -1.47
CA VAL A 29 10.17 6.69 -0.07
C VAL A 29 10.27 8.20 0.12
N ALA A 30 11.01 8.90 -0.74
CA ALA A 30 11.14 10.35 -0.69
C ALA A 30 9.79 11.05 -0.84
N THR A 31 8.97 10.61 -1.78
CA THR A 31 7.62 11.16 -2.02
C THR A 31 6.69 10.90 -0.83
N MET A 32 6.72 9.70 -0.28
CA MET A 32 5.92 9.34 0.92
C MET A 32 6.26 10.26 2.09
N ARG A 33 7.54 10.50 2.33
CA ARG A 33 8.03 11.29 3.48
C ARG A 33 7.66 12.77 3.43
N VAL A 34 7.49 13.33 2.24
CA VAL A 34 7.07 14.74 2.08
C VAL A 34 5.56 14.89 1.92
N SER A 35 4.82 13.80 1.93
CA SER A 35 3.35 13.81 1.78
C SER A 35 2.68 13.69 3.14
N PRO A 36 1.94 14.73 3.60
CA PRO A 36 1.33 14.71 4.93
C PRO A 36 0.39 13.52 5.14
N GLY A 37 0.58 12.80 6.25
CA GLY A 37 -0.26 11.67 6.63
C GLY A 37 -0.11 10.43 5.74
N CYS A 38 0.83 10.42 4.82
CA CYS A 38 1.08 9.29 3.93
C CYS A 38 1.90 8.22 4.65
N VAL A 39 1.35 7.02 4.75
CA VAL A 39 2.02 5.86 5.36
C VAL A 39 2.40 4.79 4.35
N GLY A 40 2.02 4.96 3.09
CA GLY A 40 2.37 4.04 2.01
C GLY A 40 2.16 4.67 0.64
N LEU A 41 2.93 4.21 -0.34
CA LEU A 41 2.87 4.69 -1.70
C LEU A 41 3.31 3.58 -2.66
N ALA A 42 2.49 3.29 -3.66
CA ALA A 42 2.76 2.29 -4.68
C ALA A 42 3.14 2.94 -6.02
N ALA A 43 3.97 2.25 -6.79
CA ALA A 43 4.44 2.72 -8.09
C ALA A 43 3.30 3.16 -9.04
N PRO A 44 2.16 2.46 -9.13
CA PRO A 44 1.04 2.93 -9.95
C PRO A 44 0.54 4.32 -9.58
N GLN A 45 0.64 4.72 -8.31
CA GLN A 45 0.22 6.05 -7.86
C GLN A 45 1.11 7.19 -8.38
N VAL A 46 2.33 6.89 -8.79
CA VAL A 46 3.24 7.85 -9.43
C VAL A 46 3.35 7.61 -10.94
N GLY A 47 2.43 6.85 -11.52
CA GLY A 47 2.33 6.64 -12.95
C GLY A 47 3.17 5.49 -13.51
N VAL A 48 3.77 4.66 -12.64
CA VAL A 48 4.62 3.53 -13.05
C VAL A 48 3.89 2.21 -12.75
N GLY A 49 3.50 1.50 -13.79
CA GLY A 49 2.68 0.28 -13.70
C GLY A 49 3.47 -0.97 -13.34
N VAL A 50 4.15 -0.98 -12.19
CA VAL A 50 4.95 -2.11 -11.71
C VAL A 50 4.66 -2.43 -10.25
N GLN A 51 5.04 -3.64 -9.83
CA GLN A 51 4.77 -4.17 -8.48
C GLN A 51 5.87 -3.74 -7.50
N VAL A 52 5.91 -2.46 -7.18
CA VAL A 52 6.81 -1.88 -6.16
C VAL A 52 6.01 -0.92 -5.29
N PHE A 53 6.20 -0.99 -3.98
CA PHE A 53 5.61 -0.02 -3.05
C PHE A 53 6.48 0.18 -1.81
N CYS A 54 6.23 1.26 -1.09
CA CYS A 54 6.80 1.50 0.24
C CYS A 54 5.70 1.67 1.28
N VAL A 55 6.01 1.33 2.53
CA VAL A 55 5.15 1.51 3.71
C VAL A 55 6.01 1.88 4.91
N ASP A 56 5.57 2.85 5.68
CA ASP A 56 6.13 3.16 7.00
C ASP A 56 5.01 3.65 7.92
N VAL A 57 4.68 2.85 8.93
CA VAL A 57 3.60 3.14 9.89
C VAL A 57 4.13 3.52 11.26
N THR A 58 5.41 3.81 11.39
CA THR A 58 6.09 4.08 12.69
C THR A 58 5.36 5.13 13.52
N GLU A 59 4.91 6.21 12.89
CA GLU A 59 4.27 7.34 13.58
C GLU A 59 2.75 7.19 13.75
N HIS A 60 2.14 6.14 13.24
CA HIS A 60 0.68 6.02 13.27
C HIS A 60 0.19 5.47 14.61
N PRO A 61 -0.83 6.08 15.26
CA PRO A 61 -1.28 5.69 16.61
C PRO A 61 -1.89 4.29 16.72
N LYS A 62 -2.38 3.72 15.62
CA LYS A 62 -2.96 2.38 15.58
C LYS A 62 -1.94 1.27 15.30
N THR A 63 -0.67 1.63 15.18
CA THR A 63 0.41 0.68 14.92
C THR A 63 0.66 -0.20 16.14
N ALA A 64 0.75 -1.51 15.93
CA ALA A 64 1.20 -2.48 16.93
C ALA A 64 2.54 -3.08 16.46
N THR A 65 2.51 -4.04 15.52
CA THR A 65 3.74 -4.53 14.88
C THR A 65 4.21 -3.52 13.82
N CYS A 66 5.49 -3.21 13.81
CA CYS A 66 6.09 -2.27 12.87
C CYS A 66 7.47 -2.74 12.42
N HIS A 67 7.71 -2.71 11.11
CA HIS A 67 8.99 -3.04 10.51
C HIS A 67 9.76 -1.79 10.03
N GLY A 68 9.34 -0.60 10.46
CA GLY A 68 9.94 0.66 10.01
C GLY A 68 9.63 0.95 8.54
N THR A 69 10.57 1.53 7.82
CA THR A 69 10.43 1.78 6.39
C THR A 69 10.63 0.50 5.60
N LEU A 70 9.58 0.04 4.95
CA LEU A 70 9.58 -1.13 4.05
C LEU A 70 9.51 -0.67 2.61
N VAL A 71 10.36 -1.24 1.74
CA VAL A 71 10.18 -1.17 0.28
C VAL A 71 10.16 -2.59 -0.25
N LEU A 72 9.08 -2.96 -0.92
CA LEU A 72 8.82 -4.33 -1.33
C LEU A 72 8.54 -4.41 -2.83
N CYS A 73 9.18 -5.38 -3.48
CA CYS A 73 8.97 -5.73 -4.88
C CYS A 73 8.22 -7.06 -4.97
N ASN A 74 7.31 -7.17 -5.93
CA ASN A 74 6.59 -8.40 -6.24
C ASN A 74 5.91 -9.03 -5.01
N ALA A 75 5.36 -8.19 -4.13
CA ALA A 75 4.75 -8.63 -2.89
C ALA A 75 3.43 -9.38 -3.12
N ARG A 76 3.19 -10.38 -2.30
CA ARG A 76 1.93 -11.13 -2.27
C ARG A 76 1.55 -11.48 -0.84
N ILE A 77 0.26 -11.49 -0.57
CA ILE A 77 -0.30 -11.97 0.70
C ILE A 77 -0.44 -13.49 0.59
N VAL A 78 0.26 -14.23 1.45
CA VAL A 78 0.24 -15.70 1.46
C VAL A 78 -0.63 -16.29 2.56
N GLU A 79 -0.85 -15.53 3.65
CA GLU A 79 -1.79 -15.86 4.71
C GLU A 79 -2.51 -14.60 5.17
N ALA A 80 -3.80 -14.73 5.49
CA ALA A 80 -4.62 -13.64 6.00
C ALA A 80 -5.65 -14.17 6.99
N SER A 81 -5.81 -13.50 8.13
CA SER A 81 -6.75 -13.89 9.19
C SER A 81 -7.20 -12.68 10.01
N ARG A 82 -8.16 -12.89 10.90
CA ARG A 82 -8.68 -11.86 11.82
C ARG A 82 -9.29 -10.67 11.10
N TRP A 83 -10.16 -10.93 10.13
CA TRP A 83 -10.81 -9.91 9.31
C TRP A 83 -11.65 -8.96 10.15
N ARG A 84 -11.48 -7.66 9.92
CA ARG A 84 -12.26 -6.61 10.58
C ARG A 84 -12.39 -5.37 9.71
N PRO A 85 -13.50 -4.61 9.87
CA PRO A 85 -13.68 -3.35 9.15
C PRO A 85 -12.78 -2.25 9.72
N GLY A 86 -12.47 -1.25 8.89
CA GLY A 86 -11.77 -0.05 9.28
C GLY A 86 -11.84 1.02 8.21
N ARG A 87 -11.66 2.27 8.60
CA ARG A 87 -11.70 3.40 7.72
C ARG A 87 -10.38 3.51 6.95
N GLU A 88 -10.47 3.61 5.63
CA GLU A 88 -9.32 3.86 4.75
C GLU A 88 -9.51 5.10 3.91
N GLY A 89 -8.40 5.77 3.62
CA GLY A 89 -8.28 6.81 2.64
C GLY A 89 -7.05 6.59 1.78
N CYS A 90 -6.99 7.26 0.65
CA CYS A 90 -5.88 7.14 -0.28
C CYS A 90 -5.65 8.49 -0.96
N MET A 91 -4.38 8.85 -1.18
CA MET A 91 -4.02 10.08 -1.91
C MET A 91 -4.53 10.07 -3.36
N SER A 92 -4.71 8.88 -3.94
CA SER A 92 -5.27 8.70 -5.27
C SER A 92 -6.78 8.95 -5.32
N VAL A 93 -7.46 9.04 -4.17
CA VAL A 93 -8.88 9.35 -4.03
C VAL A 93 -9.03 10.41 -2.92
N PRO A 94 -8.69 11.67 -3.21
CA PRO A 94 -8.49 12.68 -2.17
C PRO A 94 -9.77 13.08 -1.43
N ASP A 95 -10.93 12.96 -2.05
CA ASP A 95 -12.18 13.48 -1.52
C ASP A 95 -13.00 12.48 -0.69
N LEU A 96 -12.60 11.22 -0.70
CA LEU A 96 -13.35 10.13 -0.08
C LEU A 96 -12.51 9.31 0.88
N THR A 97 -13.19 8.79 1.90
CA THR A 97 -12.73 7.66 2.71
C THR A 97 -13.78 6.55 2.65
N GLY A 98 -13.41 5.34 3.01
CA GLY A 98 -14.33 4.21 2.97
C GLY A 98 -14.10 3.23 4.10
N ASP A 99 -15.16 2.51 4.46
CA ASP A 99 -15.06 1.40 5.40
C ASP A 99 -14.72 0.14 4.61
N VAL A 100 -13.57 -0.44 4.91
CA VAL A 100 -13.00 -1.59 4.19
C VAL A 100 -12.69 -2.70 5.17
N LYS A 101 -13.12 -3.92 4.83
CA LYS A 101 -12.78 -5.11 5.59
C LYS A 101 -11.40 -5.61 5.15
N ARG A 102 -10.47 -5.67 6.09
CA ARG A 102 -9.10 -6.17 5.90
C ARG A 102 -8.77 -7.23 6.91
N ALA A 103 -7.83 -8.10 6.56
CA ALA A 103 -7.23 -9.01 7.53
C ALA A 103 -6.48 -8.21 8.61
N GLY A 104 -6.69 -8.58 9.86
CA GLY A 104 -5.98 -7.98 11.00
C GLY A 104 -4.58 -8.58 11.21
N ARG A 105 -4.31 -9.73 10.57
CA ARG A 105 -3.01 -10.39 10.53
C ARG A 105 -2.75 -10.92 9.13
N VAL A 106 -1.54 -10.65 8.61
CA VAL A 106 -1.11 -11.16 7.30
C VAL A 106 0.31 -11.70 7.35
N VAL A 107 0.59 -12.60 6.42
CA VAL A 107 1.95 -12.98 6.06
C VAL A 107 2.17 -12.55 4.61
N VAL A 108 3.22 -11.78 4.39
CA VAL A 108 3.59 -11.22 3.08
C VAL A 108 4.93 -11.81 2.65
N GLU A 109 4.98 -12.32 1.45
CA GLU A 109 6.24 -12.68 0.78
C GLU A 109 6.53 -11.66 -0.30
N ALA A 110 7.78 -11.21 -0.36
CA ALA A 110 8.24 -10.19 -1.30
C ALA A 110 9.74 -10.30 -1.53
N GLU A 111 10.27 -9.40 -2.34
CA GLU A 111 11.69 -9.27 -2.62
C GLU A 111 12.15 -7.84 -2.33
N LEU A 112 13.38 -7.70 -1.82
CA LEU A 112 13.95 -6.38 -1.54
C LEU A 112 14.58 -5.77 -2.80
N PRO A 113 14.37 -4.47 -3.03
CA PRO A 113 15.05 -3.78 -4.13
C PRO A 113 16.58 -3.75 -3.90
N GLY A 114 17.34 -3.87 -4.98
CA GLY A 114 18.79 -3.90 -4.96
C GLY A 114 19.36 -5.31 -4.82
N THR A 115 19.18 -5.95 -3.69
CA THR A 115 19.69 -7.31 -3.43
C THR A 115 18.85 -8.41 -4.07
N GLY A 116 17.54 -8.19 -4.24
CA GLY A 116 16.60 -9.24 -4.64
C GLY A 116 16.34 -10.27 -3.56
N GLU A 117 16.78 -10.02 -2.32
CA GLU A 117 16.58 -10.93 -1.21
C GLU A 117 15.10 -11.20 -0.97
N ALA A 118 14.73 -12.48 -0.93
CA ALA A 118 13.38 -12.89 -0.57
C ALA A 118 13.13 -12.66 0.91
N VAL A 119 12.01 -12.02 1.24
CA VAL A 119 11.60 -11.75 2.63
C VAL A 119 10.20 -12.30 2.89
N ARG A 120 9.97 -12.72 4.13
CA ARG A 120 8.67 -13.15 4.63
C ARG A 120 8.36 -12.37 5.89
N LEU A 121 7.31 -11.55 5.82
CA LEU A 121 6.92 -10.67 6.91
C LEU A 121 5.61 -11.15 7.53
N VAL A 122 5.60 -11.26 8.86
CA VAL A 122 4.39 -11.51 9.63
C VAL A 122 4.05 -10.23 10.36
N THR A 123 2.85 -9.70 10.14
CA THR A 123 2.44 -8.43 10.75
C THR A 123 0.95 -8.39 11.03
N ASP A 124 0.54 -7.41 11.83
CA ASP A 124 -0.83 -7.23 12.27
C ASP A 124 -1.23 -5.75 12.31
N ALA A 125 -2.43 -5.50 12.80
CA ALA A 125 -3.00 -4.19 13.05
C ALA A 125 -2.84 -3.25 11.85
N PHE A 126 -2.37 -2.04 12.09
CA PHE A 126 -2.33 -1.01 11.05
C PHE A 126 -1.30 -1.29 9.94
N GLU A 127 -0.16 -1.88 10.28
CA GLU A 127 0.83 -2.27 9.24
C GLU A 127 0.26 -3.33 8.30
N ALA A 128 -0.47 -4.33 8.83
CA ALA A 128 -1.15 -5.33 7.99
C ALA A 128 -2.16 -4.68 7.04
N ARG A 129 -2.92 -3.69 7.53
CA ARG A 129 -3.88 -2.93 6.71
C ARG A 129 -3.18 -2.15 5.61
N ALA A 130 -2.11 -1.44 5.94
CA ALA A 130 -1.33 -0.65 4.99
C ALA A 130 -0.72 -1.53 3.90
N LEU A 131 -0.13 -2.67 4.26
CA LEU A 131 0.43 -3.62 3.29
C LEU A 131 -0.62 -4.16 2.31
N GLN A 132 -1.80 -4.52 2.80
CA GLN A 132 -2.90 -4.99 1.95
C GLN A 132 -3.36 -3.90 0.99
N HIS A 133 -3.43 -2.65 1.45
CA HIS A 133 -3.79 -1.50 0.62
C HIS A 133 -2.79 -1.32 -0.55
N GLU A 134 -1.50 -1.40 -0.26
CA GLU A 134 -0.46 -1.21 -1.29
C GLU A 134 -0.36 -2.42 -2.24
N VAL A 135 -0.54 -3.63 -1.75
CA VAL A 135 -0.63 -4.83 -2.62
C VAL A 135 -1.82 -4.69 -3.58
N ASP A 136 -2.94 -4.16 -3.12
CA ASP A 136 -4.10 -3.89 -3.99
C ASP A 136 -3.75 -2.90 -5.11
N HIS A 137 -3.04 -1.81 -4.82
CA HIS A 137 -2.58 -0.88 -5.86
C HIS A 137 -1.74 -1.58 -6.94
N CYS A 138 -0.85 -2.46 -6.53
CA CYS A 138 -0.04 -3.26 -7.45
C CYS A 138 -0.88 -4.26 -8.25
N ALA A 139 -2.06 -4.63 -7.77
CA ALA A 139 -3.01 -5.50 -8.47
C ALA A 139 -4.04 -4.72 -9.31
N GLY A 140 -3.92 -3.40 -9.38
CA GLY A 140 -4.84 -2.54 -10.12
C GLY A 140 -6.16 -2.26 -9.38
N LYS A 141 -6.14 -2.29 -8.06
CA LYS A 141 -7.30 -2.07 -7.20
C LYS A 141 -7.12 -0.84 -6.31
N LEU A 142 -8.23 -0.15 -6.06
CA LEU A 142 -8.35 0.91 -5.07
C LEU A 142 -9.18 0.40 -3.88
N PHE A 143 -9.10 1.09 -2.73
CA PHE A 143 -9.99 0.76 -1.61
C PHE A 143 -11.47 0.86 -2.00
N LEU A 144 -11.82 1.68 -3.00
CA LEU A 144 -13.16 1.79 -3.56
C LEU A 144 -13.68 0.45 -4.10
N ASP A 145 -12.81 -0.41 -4.59
CA ASP A 145 -13.16 -1.74 -5.11
C ASP A 145 -13.50 -2.73 -3.97
N ARG A 146 -13.19 -2.36 -2.73
CA ARG A 146 -13.35 -3.18 -1.54
C ARG A 146 -14.48 -2.74 -0.61
N VAL A 147 -15.07 -1.54 -0.82
CA VAL A 147 -16.20 -1.08 -0.02
C VAL A 147 -17.46 -1.86 -0.34
N ALA A 148 -18.31 -2.08 0.66
CA ALA A 148 -19.54 -2.87 0.52
C ALA A 148 -20.60 -2.17 -0.34
N GLY A 149 -20.53 -0.84 -0.50
CA GLY A 149 -21.47 -0.04 -1.30
C GLY A 149 -21.32 1.45 -0.96
N ALA A 150 -22.16 2.27 -1.57
CA ALA A 150 -22.12 3.72 -1.39
C ALA A 150 -22.27 4.16 0.08
N HIS A 151 -22.99 3.39 0.89
CA HIS A 151 -23.18 3.65 2.33
C HIS A 151 -21.88 3.54 3.13
N ALA A 152 -20.87 2.85 2.61
CA ALA A 152 -19.55 2.70 3.24
C ALA A 152 -18.58 3.81 2.83
N LEU A 153 -19.00 4.73 1.94
CA LEU A 153 -18.19 5.87 1.50
C LEU A 153 -18.54 7.12 2.33
N HIS A 154 -17.51 7.90 2.64
CA HIS A 154 -17.63 9.12 3.42
C HIS A 154 -16.80 10.24 2.79
N GLN A 155 -17.29 11.48 2.89
CA GLN A 155 -16.46 12.62 2.51
C GLN A 155 -15.26 12.71 3.46
N ARG A 156 -14.09 12.97 2.89
CA ARG A 156 -12.89 13.20 3.69
C ARG A 156 -13.03 14.55 4.42
N LYS A 157 -12.89 14.50 5.73
CA LYS A 157 -12.76 15.75 6.51
C LYS A 157 -11.40 16.35 6.20
N THR A 158 -11.38 17.62 5.82
CA THR A 158 -10.15 18.38 5.68
C THR A 158 -9.48 18.49 7.05
N TYR A 159 -8.29 17.99 7.17
CA TYR A 159 -7.47 18.29 8.33
C TYR A 159 -6.90 19.70 8.13
N LEU A 160 -7.39 20.62 8.92
CA LEU A 160 -6.82 21.98 9.01
C LEU A 160 -5.54 21.93 9.83
#